data_96e1c9b2041227cb5182eec61ec2bd3d
#
_entry.id   96e1c9b2041227cb5182eec61ec2bd3d
#
_cell.length_a   1.000
_cell.length_b   1.000
_cell.length_c   1.000
_cell.angle_alpha   90.00
_cell.angle_beta   90.00
_cell.angle_gamma   90.00
#
_symmetry.space_group_name_H-M   'P 1'
#
loop_
_entity.id
_entity.type
_entity.pdbx_description
1 polymer ?
#
loop_
_entity_poly.entity_id
_entity_poly.type
_entity_poly.pdbx_seq_one_letter_code
_entity_poly.pdbx_strand_id
1 'polypeptide(L)'
;MKKIKTSALIGLGALGILFGRKMPGVQVIADENRIARYSAEPVVCNGEECKFSYVTPAEGKPVDLLLVAVKATVLEQAIQDIAKFVGPDTVILSVLNGITSEEHIDAAYPGHTLWSVAIGMDATRTGRTLVFNQAGKIQFGERSGEMTDRVQAVADYLDECGIANEPCGDILYKQWNKLMVNDGLNQAAAAFDQPYGGLRQPGEAQDMMRAAMQEVIRLANLEGVPLPPDNDVRFIDAMMPTFNPEGMPSMRQDVLAKRPTEVEEFAGVVRQRAKKYGMPTPANDFFYTRIREIEAGYDQ
;
A
#
# COMPACT_ATOMS: atom_id res chain seq x y z
N MET A 1 8.59 24.04 -8.15
CA MET A 1 9.65 23.07 -7.74
C MET A 1 10.57 22.80 -8.92
N LYS A 2 11.85 22.38 -8.67
CA LYS A 2 12.74 21.94 -9.75
C LYS A 2 12.26 20.59 -10.32
N LYS A 3 12.58 20.32 -11.59
CA LYS A 3 12.37 19.01 -12.21
C LYS A 3 13.07 17.92 -11.39
N ILE A 4 12.39 16.80 -11.13
CA ILE A 4 12.94 15.62 -10.46
C ILE A 4 13.98 14.98 -11.39
N LYS A 5 15.20 14.77 -10.89
CA LYS A 5 16.34 14.18 -11.64
C LYS A 5 16.91 12.96 -10.94
N THR A 6 16.79 12.90 -9.62
CA THR A 6 17.35 11.84 -8.81
C THR A 6 16.25 11.18 -7.99
N SER A 7 16.32 9.86 -7.88
CA SER A 7 15.34 9.10 -7.13
C SER A 7 15.99 7.96 -6.34
N ALA A 8 15.35 7.65 -5.21
CA ALA A 8 15.69 6.48 -4.42
C ALA A 8 14.43 5.67 -4.11
N LEU A 9 14.63 4.40 -3.81
CA LEU A 9 13.58 3.44 -3.47
C LEU A 9 14.01 2.63 -2.27
N ILE A 10 13.17 2.51 -1.25
CA ILE A 10 13.37 1.56 -0.17
C ILE A 10 12.29 0.49 -0.21
N GLY A 11 12.73 -0.79 -0.26
CA GLY A 11 11.85 -1.95 -0.34
C GLY A 11 11.67 -2.50 -1.75
N LEU A 12 12.22 -3.68 -2.03
CA LEU A 12 11.99 -4.44 -3.27
C LEU A 12 10.91 -5.52 -3.04
N GLY A 13 9.74 -5.11 -2.53
CA GLY A 13 8.51 -5.87 -2.55
C GLY A 13 7.87 -5.88 -3.95
N ALA A 14 6.64 -6.36 -4.08
CA ALA A 14 5.93 -6.38 -5.36
C ALA A 14 5.85 -4.98 -5.97
N LEU A 15 5.41 -3.97 -5.22
CA LEU A 15 5.25 -2.60 -5.70
C LEU A 15 6.60 -1.90 -5.95
N GLY A 16 7.61 -2.15 -5.09
CA GLY A 16 8.94 -1.60 -5.28
C GLY A 16 9.60 -2.09 -6.57
N ILE A 17 9.46 -3.37 -6.90
CA ILE A 17 9.93 -3.91 -8.19
C ILE A 17 9.10 -3.33 -9.34
N LEU A 18 7.76 -3.35 -9.20
CA LEU A 18 6.83 -2.93 -10.24
C LEU A 18 7.07 -1.50 -10.72
N PHE A 19 7.23 -0.57 -9.78
CA PHE A 19 7.46 0.85 -10.09
C PHE A 19 8.94 1.18 -10.26
N GLY A 20 9.81 0.69 -9.35
CA GLY A 20 11.23 1.02 -9.35
C GLY A 20 11.97 0.62 -10.64
N ARG A 21 11.60 -0.50 -11.28
CA ARG A 21 12.21 -0.92 -12.55
C ARG A 21 12.00 0.07 -13.70
N LYS A 22 11.01 0.96 -13.57
CA LYS A 22 10.71 2.00 -14.55
C LYS A 22 11.40 3.34 -14.26
N MET A 23 11.95 3.52 -13.07
CA MET A 23 12.59 4.76 -12.63
C MET A 23 14.07 4.78 -13.06
N PRO A 24 14.46 5.66 -14.01
CA PRO A 24 15.83 5.66 -14.53
C PRO A 24 16.85 6.01 -13.44
N GLY A 25 17.88 5.17 -13.27
CA GLY A 25 18.95 5.42 -12.31
C GLY A 25 18.53 5.40 -10.83
N VAL A 26 17.37 4.82 -10.52
CA VAL A 26 16.90 4.73 -9.13
C VAL A 26 17.91 4.01 -8.24
N GLN A 27 18.19 4.59 -7.08
CA GLN A 27 19.04 3.99 -6.05
C GLN A 27 18.18 3.16 -5.09
N VAL A 28 18.36 1.85 -5.08
CA VAL A 28 17.66 0.96 -4.16
C VAL A 28 18.41 0.90 -2.83
N ILE A 29 17.78 1.41 -1.79
CA ILE A 29 18.34 1.44 -0.44
C ILE A 29 18.16 0.08 0.20
N ALA A 30 19.26 -0.54 0.63
CA ALA A 30 19.25 -1.82 1.32
C ALA A 30 20.50 -2.00 2.19
N ASP A 31 20.42 -2.85 3.21
CA ASP A 31 21.58 -3.27 3.98
C ASP A 31 22.55 -4.14 3.13
N GLU A 32 23.79 -4.25 3.59
CA GLU A 32 24.85 -5.00 2.89
C GLU A 32 24.45 -6.46 2.59
N ASN A 33 23.74 -7.12 3.51
CA ASN A 33 23.32 -8.50 3.34
C ASN A 33 22.26 -8.63 2.24
N ARG A 34 21.32 -7.67 2.17
CA ARG A 34 20.32 -7.62 1.09
C ARG A 34 20.98 -7.29 -0.24
N ILE A 35 21.94 -6.36 -0.27
CA ILE A 35 22.70 -6.02 -1.48
C ILE A 35 23.45 -7.24 -2.00
N ALA A 36 24.17 -7.96 -1.14
CA ALA A 36 24.87 -9.18 -1.53
C ALA A 36 23.92 -10.23 -2.15
N ARG A 37 22.74 -10.43 -1.55
CA ARG A 37 21.72 -11.34 -2.10
C ARG A 37 21.15 -10.86 -3.44
N TYR A 38 20.90 -9.55 -3.60
CA TYR A 38 20.37 -8.99 -4.84
C TYR A 38 21.41 -9.02 -5.96
N SER A 39 22.70 -8.93 -5.63
CA SER A 39 23.79 -9.05 -6.59
C SER A 39 24.07 -10.50 -7.01
N ALA A 40 23.85 -11.48 -6.10
CA ALA A 40 24.05 -12.90 -6.41
C ALA A 40 22.96 -13.46 -7.33
N GLU A 41 21.72 -13.01 -7.16
CA GLU A 41 20.58 -13.44 -7.97
C GLU A 41 19.74 -12.21 -8.38
N PRO A 42 19.60 -11.92 -9.65
CA PRO A 42 18.87 -10.75 -10.12
C PRO A 42 17.37 -10.84 -9.79
N VAL A 43 16.76 -9.68 -9.63
CA VAL A 43 15.31 -9.55 -9.57
C VAL A 43 14.74 -9.64 -10.98
N VAL A 44 13.72 -10.47 -11.18
CA VAL A 44 13.08 -10.68 -12.48
C VAL A 44 11.64 -10.19 -12.45
N CYS A 45 11.21 -9.48 -13.48
CA CYS A 45 9.85 -9.00 -13.64
C CYS A 45 9.30 -9.39 -15.02
N ASN A 46 8.22 -10.17 -15.05
CA ASN A 46 7.65 -10.73 -16.29
C ASN A 46 8.68 -11.37 -17.23
N GLY A 47 9.65 -12.11 -16.67
CA GLY A 47 10.71 -12.78 -17.41
C GLY A 47 11.91 -11.90 -17.76
N GLU A 48 11.89 -10.62 -17.49
CA GLU A 48 12.99 -9.69 -17.75
C GLU A 48 13.77 -9.37 -16.46
N GLU A 49 15.09 -9.34 -16.53
CA GLU A 49 15.95 -8.94 -15.42
C GLU A 49 15.83 -7.44 -15.15
N CYS A 50 15.57 -7.09 -13.90
CA CYS A 50 15.51 -5.71 -13.43
C CYS A 50 16.91 -5.22 -13.05
N LYS A 51 17.39 -4.18 -13.72
CA LYS A 51 18.68 -3.56 -13.41
C LYS A 51 18.50 -2.47 -12.37
N PHE A 52 18.93 -2.74 -11.14
CA PHE A 52 18.91 -1.79 -10.03
C PHE A 52 20.34 -1.38 -9.62
N SER A 53 20.48 -0.13 -9.20
CA SER A 53 21.68 0.35 -8.49
C SER A 53 21.41 0.27 -7.00
N TYR A 54 22.25 -0.42 -6.25
CA TYR A 54 22.07 -0.59 -4.81
C TYR A 54 22.96 0.35 -4.03
N VAL A 55 22.48 0.83 -2.90
CA VAL A 55 23.18 1.74 -2.00
C VAL A 55 22.82 1.43 -0.56
N THR A 56 23.80 1.52 0.35
CA THR A 56 23.53 1.38 1.78
C THR A 56 22.96 2.68 2.38
N PRO A 57 22.23 2.63 3.51
CA PRO A 57 21.80 3.83 4.22
C PRO A 57 22.94 4.77 4.57
N ALA A 58 24.15 4.23 4.85
CA ALA A 58 25.33 5.00 5.21
C ALA A 58 25.88 5.87 4.06
N GLU A 59 25.71 5.42 2.82
CA GLU A 59 26.21 6.08 1.61
C GLU A 59 25.22 7.08 0.99
N GLY A 60 24.04 7.20 1.60
CA GLY A 60 22.96 8.06 1.14
C GLY A 60 23.36 9.50 0.87
N LYS A 61 22.77 10.08 -0.17
CA LYS A 61 22.81 11.50 -0.52
C LYS A 61 21.39 11.97 -0.83
N PRO A 62 21.06 13.24 -0.57
CA PRO A 62 19.74 13.77 -0.88
C PRO A 62 19.32 13.52 -2.33
N VAL A 63 18.09 13.07 -2.50
CA VAL A 63 17.44 12.85 -3.80
C VAL A 63 16.19 13.73 -3.94
N ASP A 64 15.72 13.92 -5.17
CA ASP A 64 14.52 14.72 -5.42
C ASP A 64 13.24 13.96 -5.07
N LEU A 65 13.20 12.64 -5.36
CA LEU A 65 12.04 11.77 -5.07
C LEU A 65 12.49 10.49 -4.37
N LEU A 66 11.79 10.14 -3.29
CA LEU A 66 11.98 8.91 -2.55
C LEU A 66 10.70 8.10 -2.52
N LEU A 67 10.75 6.86 -3.03
CA LEU A 67 9.64 5.93 -3.00
C LEU A 67 9.81 4.92 -1.85
N VAL A 68 8.81 4.85 -0.97
CA VAL A 68 8.77 3.89 0.15
C VAL A 68 7.82 2.75 -0.23
N ALA A 69 8.35 1.53 -0.34
CA ALA A 69 7.62 0.33 -0.79
C ALA A 69 7.92 -0.89 0.09
N VAL A 70 8.06 -0.68 1.37
CA VAL A 70 8.29 -1.71 2.39
C VAL A 70 6.97 -2.30 2.89
N LYS A 71 7.02 -3.31 3.76
CA LYS A 71 5.86 -3.70 4.58
C LYS A 71 5.80 -2.81 5.83
N ALA A 72 4.59 -2.60 6.38
CA ALA A 72 4.39 -1.76 7.56
C ALA A 72 5.24 -2.20 8.76
N THR A 73 5.42 -3.51 8.94
CA THR A 73 6.24 -4.10 10.02
C THR A 73 7.70 -3.63 10.06
N VAL A 74 8.21 -3.06 8.97
CA VAL A 74 9.60 -2.56 8.88
C VAL A 74 9.64 -1.07 8.51
N LEU A 75 8.50 -0.37 8.56
CA LEU A 75 8.41 1.04 8.18
C LEU A 75 9.27 1.94 9.07
N GLU A 76 9.27 1.74 10.38
CA GLU A 76 10.07 2.54 11.32
C GLU A 76 11.58 2.44 11.03
N GLN A 77 12.05 1.22 10.70
CA GLN A 77 13.45 1.05 10.28
C GLN A 77 13.71 1.72 8.92
N ALA A 78 12.78 1.60 7.99
CA ALA A 78 12.90 2.25 6.69
C ALA A 78 12.97 3.78 6.81
N ILE A 79 12.19 4.38 7.71
CA ILE A 79 12.24 5.82 8.02
C ILE A 79 13.64 6.23 8.52
N GLN A 80 14.28 5.41 9.34
CA GLN A 80 15.67 5.66 9.78
C GLN A 80 16.67 5.51 8.63
N ASP A 81 16.51 4.46 7.81
CA ASP A 81 17.43 4.14 6.72
C ASP A 81 17.44 5.19 5.60
N ILE A 82 16.34 5.92 5.40
CA ILE A 82 16.24 6.96 4.37
C ILE A 82 16.81 8.31 4.80
N ALA A 83 17.22 8.50 6.05
CA ALA A 83 17.55 9.80 6.61
C ALA A 83 18.57 10.60 5.77
N LYS A 84 19.60 9.96 5.23
CA LYS A 84 20.61 10.63 4.38
C LYS A 84 20.13 10.95 2.96
N PHE A 85 19.01 10.39 2.55
CA PHE A 85 18.42 10.62 1.23
C PHE A 85 17.42 11.77 1.23
N VAL A 86 17.01 12.23 2.43
CA VAL A 86 16.09 13.35 2.58
C VAL A 86 16.90 14.64 2.69
N GLY A 87 16.72 15.53 1.73
CA GLY A 87 17.22 16.89 1.70
C GLY A 87 16.08 17.91 1.68
N PRO A 88 16.36 19.21 1.65
CA PRO A 88 15.35 20.26 1.79
C PRO A 88 14.18 20.18 0.77
N ASP A 89 14.45 19.70 -0.43
CA ASP A 89 13.49 19.65 -1.53
C ASP A 89 13.01 18.22 -1.85
N THR A 90 13.40 17.22 -1.07
CA THR A 90 13.03 15.81 -1.30
C THR A 90 11.52 15.63 -1.12
N VAL A 91 10.87 14.98 -2.08
CA VAL A 91 9.48 14.51 -1.94
C VAL A 91 9.48 13.02 -1.61
N ILE A 92 8.65 12.61 -0.66
CA ILE A 92 8.50 11.21 -0.27
C ILE A 92 7.10 10.72 -0.64
N LEU A 93 7.04 9.61 -1.39
CA LEU A 93 5.81 8.86 -1.70
C LEU A 93 5.85 7.50 -1.01
N SER A 94 4.78 7.15 -0.30
CA SER A 94 4.57 5.80 0.22
C SER A 94 3.58 5.05 -0.66
N VAL A 95 3.89 3.83 -1.05
CA VAL A 95 2.95 2.94 -1.77
C VAL A 95 2.50 1.76 -0.91
N LEU A 96 2.62 1.90 0.41
CA LEU A 96 2.12 0.91 1.36
C LEU A 96 0.58 0.83 1.32
N ASN A 97 0.05 -0.29 1.75
CA ASN A 97 -1.38 -0.41 2.05
C ASN A 97 -1.68 0.24 3.40
N GLY A 98 -2.95 0.54 3.65
CA GLY A 98 -3.38 1.24 4.86
C GLY A 98 -3.40 2.77 4.68
N ILE A 99 -3.42 3.48 5.78
CA ILE A 99 -3.54 4.96 5.84
C ILE A 99 -2.58 5.58 6.86
N THR A 100 -1.63 4.83 7.37
CA THR A 100 -0.77 5.25 8.49
C THR A 100 0.64 5.61 8.06
N SER A 101 1.12 5.05 6.95
CA SER A 101 2.52 5.20 6.54
C SER A 101 2.93 6.65 6.32
N GLU A 102 2.07 7.45 5.71
CA GLU A 102 2.34 8.87 5.47
C GLU A 102 2.38 9.68 6.77
N GLU A 103 1.55 9.32 7.76
CA GLU A 103 1.57 9.98 9.08
C GLU A 103 2.90 9.72 9.81
N HIS A 104 3.40 8.47 9.75
CA HIS A 104 4.70 8.10 10.35
C HIS A 104 5.86 8.79 9.63
N ILE A 105 5.84 8.83 8.29
CA ILE A 105 6.86 9.49 7.49
C ILE A 105 6.83 11.01 7.74
N ASP A 106 5.65 11.64 7.73
CA ASP A 106 5.50 13.08 7.94
C ASP A 106 5.89 13.51 9.36
N ALA A 107 5.66 12.65 10.36
CA ALA A 107 6.13 12.89 11.72
C ALA A 107 7.68 12.93 11.82
N ALA A 108 8.37 12.11 11.02
CA ALA A 108 9.84 12.08 10.98
C ALA A 108 10.44 13.16 10.06
N TYR A 109 9.75 13.45 8.95
CA TYR A 109 10.17 14.38 7.90
C TYR A 109 9.03 15.35 7.57
N PRO A 110 8.73 16.32 8.44
CA PRO A 110 7.58 17.21 8.27
C PRO A 110 7.64 18.00 6.96
N GLY A 111 6.54 17.95 6.20
CA GLY A 111 6.40 18.67 4.95
C GLY A 111 7.04 18.02 3.72
N HIS A 112 7.65 16.84 3.86
CA HIS A 112 8.25 16.11 2.72
C HIS A 112 7.29 15.13 2.05
N THR A 113 6.24 14.69 2.74
CA THR A 113 5.34 13.63 2.29
C THR A 113 4.23 14.17 1.37
N LEU A 114 4.03 13.52 0.23
CA LEU A 114 2.75 13.55 -0.48
C LEU A 114 1.96 12.30 -0.08
N TRP A 115 0.68 12.48 0.22
CA TRP A 115 -0.23 11.36 0.47
C TRP A 115 -0.45 10.59 -0.82
N SER A 116 -0.46 9.27 -0.76
CA SER A 116 -0.55 8.44 -1.96
C SER A 116 -1.27 7.12 -1.74
N VAL A 117 -1.76 6.54 -2.82
CA VAL A 117 -2.38 5.22 -2.82
C VAL A 117 -2.13 4.54 -4.16
N ALA A 118 -1.61 3.32 -4.14
CA ALA A 118 -1.46 2.50 -5.34
C ALA A 118 -2.70 1.63 -5.54
N ILE A 119 -3.27 1.63 -6.74
CA ILE A 119 -4.51 0.91 -7.07
C ILE A 119 -4.44 0.15 -8.39
N GLY A 120 -5.28 -0.87 -8.55
CA GLY A 120 -5.46 -1.59 -9.82
C GLY A 120 -4.30 -2.51 -10.20
N MET A 121 -3.41 -2.86 -9.28
CA MET A 121 -2.36 -3.83 -9.53
C MET A 121 -2.90 -5.25 -9.46
N ASP A 122 -2.48 -6.07 -10.43
CA ASP A 122 -2.57 -7.53 -10.35
C ASP A 122 -1.15 -8.08 -10.49
N ALA A 123 -0.47 -8.20 -9.35
CA ALA A 123 0.94 -8.52 -9.27
C ALA A 123 1.22 -9.53 -8.15
N THR A 124 1.90 -10.60 -8.50
CA THR A 124 2.29 -11.67 -7.55
C THR A 124 3.81 -11.81 -7.54
N ARG A 125 4.38 -11.79 -6.34
CA ARG A 125 5.81 -12.00 -6.13
C ARG A 125 6.07 -13.36 -5.49
N THR A 126 6.93 -14.15 -6.13
CA THR A 126 7.46 -15.42 -5.59
C THR A 126 8.99 -15.35 -5.58
N GLY A 127 9.57 -15.36 -4.39
CA GLY A 127 11.01 -15.18 -4.24
C GLY A 127 11.49 -13.85 -4.83
N ARG A 128 12.25 -13.90 -5.93
CA ARG A 128 12.78 -12.74 -6.65
C ARG A 128 12.07 -12.43 -7.95
N THR A 129 11.09 -13.24 -8.31
CA THR A 129 10.31 -13.06 -9.52
C THR A 129 9.00 -12.37 -9.20
N LEU A 130 8.73 -11.28 -9.91
CA LEU A 130 7.44 -10.60 -9.98
C LEU A 130 6.76 -10.95 -11.29
N VAL A 131 5.53 -11.38 -11.22
CA VAL A 131 4.64 -11.51 -12.39
C VAL A 131 3.46 -10.59 -12.17
N PHE A 132 3.12 -9.80 -13.18
CA PHE A 132 1.96 -8.93 -13.14
C PHE A 132 1.23 -8.93 -14.48
N ASN A 133 -0.10 -8.84 -14.43
CA ASN A 133 -0.98 -8.63 -15.59
C ASN A 133 -1.36 -7.15 -15.71
N GLN A 134 -1.55 -6.49 -14.57
CA GLN A 134 -1.88 -5.07 -14.50
C GLN A 134 -0.92 -4.36 -13.56
N ALA A 135 -0.28 -3.30 -14.06
CA ALA A 135 0.66 -2.49 -13.28
C ALA A 135 -0.05 -1.51 -12.33
N GLY A 136 -1.35 -1.25 -12.56
CA GLY A 136 -2.09 -0.26 -11.82
C GLY A 136 -1.57 1.16 -11.99
N LYS A 137 -1.90 2.03 -11.05
CA LYS A 137 -1.45 3.43 -11.00
C LYS A 137 -1.22 3.90 -9.58
N ILE A 138 -0.48 5.00 -9.43
CA ILE A 138 -0.30 5.72 -8.17
C ILE A 138 -1.17 6.97 -8.21
N GLN A 139 -2.11 7.11 -7.26
CA GLN A 139 -2.84 8.34 -7.00
C GLN A 139 -2.14 9.06 -5.86
N PHE A 140 -1.96 10.36 -5.94
CA PHE A 140 -1.25 11.12 -4.91
C PHE A 140 -1.63 12.60 -4.92
N GLY A 141 -1.35 13.28 -3.81
CA GLY A 141 -1.63 14.70 -3.67
C GLY A 141 -1.18 15.25 -2.32
N GLU A 142 -1.38 16.54 -2.14
CA GLU A 142 -1.22 17.17 -0.83
C GLU A 142 -2.34 16.72 0.10
N ARG A 143 -2.01 16.61 1.39
CA ARG A 143 -3.04 16.38 2.42
C ARG A 143 -4.13 17.47 2.42
N SER A 144 -3.74 18.70 2.10
CA SER A 144 -4.67 19.85 1.99
C SER A 144 -5.59 19.78 0.79
N GLY A 145 -5.28 18.94 -0.21
CA GLY A 145 -5.98 18.88 -1.49
C GLY A 145 -5.49 19.92 -2.51
N GLU A 146 -4.48 20.71 -2.20
CA GLU A 146 -3.93 21.70 -3.13
C GLU A 146 -3.10 21.05 -4.24
N MET A 147 -3.20 21.56 -5.44
CA MET A 147 -2.37 21.16 -6.59
C MET A 147 -1.11 22.03 -6.62
N THR A 148 -0.10 21.63 -5.87
CA THR A 148 1.16 22.38 -5.75
C THR A 148 2.15 22.05 -6.87
N ASP A 149 3.18 22.88 -7.03
CA ASP A 149 4.27 22.63 -7.98
C ASP A 149 4.98 21.30 -7.75
N ARG A 150 5.05 20.82 -6.49
CA ARG A 150 5.68 19.51 -6.21
C ARG A 150 4.81 18.34 -6.63
N VAL A 151 3.49 18.45 -6.52
CA VAL A 151 2.54 17.47 -7.07
C VAL A 151 2.72 17.37 -8.57
N GLN A 152 2.77 18.51 -9.28
CA GLN A 152 3.00 18.51 -10.72
C GLN A 152 4.36 17.95 -11.10
N ALA A 153 5.43 18.29 -10.39
CA ALA A 153 6.77 17.77 -10.66
C ALA A 153 6.87 16.25 -10.50
N VAL A 154 6.15 15.67 -9.51
CA VAL A 154 6.06 14.22 -9.34
C VAL A 154 5.25 13.59 -10.47
N ALA A 155 4.12 14.19 -10.88
CA ALA A 155 3.33 13.70 -12.02
C ALA A 155 4.17 13.64 -13.29
N ASP A 156 4.85 14.74 -13.64
CA ASP A 156 5.70 14.83 -14.81
C ASP A 156 6.82 13.75 -14.80
N TYR A 157 7.44 13.53 -13.63
CA TYR A 157 8.47 12.51 -13.49
C TYR A 157 7.90 11.09 -13.65
N LEU A 158 6.77 10.78 -13.05
CA LEU A 158 6.13 9.47 -13.19
C LEU A 158 5.69 9.20 -14.64
N ASP A 159 5.20 10.23 -15.34
CA ASP A 159 4.86 10.15 -16.76
C ASP A 159 6.09 9.88 -17.62
N GLU A 160 7.21 10.58 -17.38
CA GLU A 160 8.49 10.32 -18.04
C GLU A 160 9.01 8.88 -17.80
N CYS A 161 8.73 8.32 -16.62
CA CYS A 161 9.02 6.93 -16.29
C CYS A 161 8.03 5.94 -16.91
N GLY A 162 6.94 6.38 -17.53
CA GLY A 162 5.85 5.52 -18.00
C GLY A 162 5.11 4.80 -16.86
N ILE A 163 5.08 5.41 -15.67
CA ILE A 163 4.30 4.94 -14.52
C ILE A 163 2.95 5.65 -14.54
N ALA A 164 1.87 4.87 -14.71
CA ALA A 164 0.52 5.44 -14.67
C ALA A 164 0.28 6.10 -13.31
N ASN A 165 -0.18 7.34 -13.34
CA ASN A 165 -0.37 8.12 -12.15
C ASN A 165 -1.58 9.06 -12.27
N GLU A 166 -2.04 9.59 -11.14
CA GLU A 166 -3.18 10.50 -11.07
C GLU A 166 -2.96 11.45 -9.89
N PRO A 167 -2.46 12.67 -10.13
CA PRO A 167 -2.46 13.72 -9.12
C PRO A 167 -3.91 14.13 -8.80
N CYS A 168 -4.23 14.27 -7.51
CA CYS A 168 -5.61 14.52 -7.09
C CYS A 168 -5.71 15.38 -5.84
N GLY A 169 -6.80 16.15 -5.74
CA GLY A 169 -7.11 16.99 -4.58
C GLY A 169 -7.88 16.27 -3.47
N ASP A 170 -8.31 15.04 -3.70
CA ASP A 170 -9.12 14.24 -2.77
C ASP A 170 -8.39 12.99 -2.27
N ILE A 171 -7.08 13.06 -2.12
CA ILE A 171 -6.24 11.88 -1.81
C ILE A 171 -6.66 11.16 -0.51
N LEU A 172 -7.07 11.90 0.52
CA LEU A 172 -7.56 11.27 1.74
C LEU A 172 -8.82 10.43 1.49
N TYR A 173 -9.75 10.94 0.68
CA TYR A 173 -10.92 10.15 0.27
C TYR A 173 -10.49 8.86 -0.44
N LYS A 174 -9.53 8.92 -1.35
CA LYS A 174 -9.04 7.76 -2.11
C LYS A 174 -8.35 6.73 -1.21
N GLN A 175 -7.55 7.17 -0.24
CA GLN A 175 -6.93 6.29 0.76
C GLN A 175 -7.98 5.58 1.62
N TRP A 176 -8.92 6.33 2.19
CA TRP A 176 -9.97 5.76 3.03
C TRP A 176 -10.92 4.85 2.24
N ASN A 177 -11.23 5.20 0.99
CA ASN A 177 -12.01 4.33 0.10
C ASN A 177 -11.29 3.00 -0.17
N LYS A 178 -9.97 3.04 -0.42
CA LYS A 178 -9.17 1.81 -0.56
C LYS A 178 -9.10 1.03 0.75
N LEU A 179 -8.94 1.71 1.90
CA LEU A 179 -8.97 1.06 3.20
C LEU A 179 -10.30 0.33 3.41
N MET A 180 -11.44 0.96 3.12
CA MET A 180 -12.76 0.32 3.20
C MET A 180 -12.81 -0.98 2.40
N VAL A 181 -12.33 -0.96 1.17
CA VAL A 181 -12.30 -2.16 0.32
C VAL A 181 -11.36 -3.22 0.90
N ASN A 182 -10.14 -2.84 1.27
CA ASN A 182 -9.17 -3.79 1.81
C ASN A 182 -9.63 -4.37 3.15
N ASP A 183 -10.16 -3.53 4.02
CA ASP A 183 -10.63 -3.93 5.34
C ASP A 183 -11.80 -4.92 5.25
N GLY A 184 -12.77 -4.66 4.39
CA GLY A 184 -13.88 -5.59 4.18
C GLY A 184 -13.47 -6.81 3.34
N LEU A 185 -13.10 -6.59 2.09
CA LEU A 185 -12.90 -7.65 1.10
C LEU A 185 -11.72 -8.57 1.42
N ASN A 186 -10.54 -7.99 1.74
CA ASN A 186 -9.34 -8.78 1.93
C ASN A 186 -9.43 -9.63 3.19
N GLN A 187 -9.97 -9.06 4.28
CA GLN A 187 -10.12 -9.77 5.54
C GLN A 187 -11.21 -10.85 5.45
N ALA A 188 -12.35 -10.59 4.81
CA ALA A 188 -13.37 -11.60 4.61
C ALA A 188 -12.86 -12.77 3.75
N ALA A 189 -12.13 -12.48 2.67
CA ALA A 189 -11.52 -13.52 1.83
C ALA A 189 -10.55 -14.40 2.62
N ALA A 190 -9.74 -13.82 3.50
CA ALA A 190 -8.78 -14.54 4.33
C ALA A 190 -9.45 -15.32 5.47
N ALA A 191 -10.37 -14.69 6.20
CA ALA A 191 -11.01 -15.27 7.40
C ALA A 191 -11.96 -16.42 7.08
N PHE A 192 -12.66 -16.35 5.94
CA PHE A 192 -13.63 -17.35 5.48
C PHE A 192 -13.09 -18.27 4.38
N ASP A 193 -11.82 -18.11 4.00
CA ASP A 193 -11.18 -18.84 2.89
C ASP A 193 -11.98 -18.83 1.58
N GLN A 194 -12.45 -17.63 1.17
CA GLN A 194 -13.30 -17.46 -0.01
C GLN A 194 -12.58 -16.71 -1.14
N PRO A 195 -12.74 -17.15 -2.41
CA PRO A 195 -12.38 -16.33 -3.56
C PRO A 195 -13.41 -15.19 -3.75
N TYR A 196 -13.14 -14.27 -4.68
CA TYR A 196 -14.08 -13.17 -4.96
C TYR A 196 -15.49 -13.66 -5.30
N GLY A 197 -15.62 -14.77 -6.01
CA GLY A 197 -16.91 -15.35 -6.37
C GLY A 197 -17.73 -15.81 -5.16
N GLY A 198 -17.06 -16.36 -4.14
CA GLY A 198 -17.71 -16.78 -2.89
C GLY A 198 -18.25 -15.61 -2.10
N LEU A 199 -17.51 -14.50 -2.02
CA LEU A 199 -17.91 -13.30 -1.31
C LEU A 199 -19.06 -12.52 -1.98
N ARG A 200 -19.40 -12.85 -3.23
CA ARG A 200 -20.57 -12.29 -3.92
C ARG A 200 -21.88 -12.97 -3.52
N GLN A 201 -21.78 -14.16 -2.95
CA GLN A 201 -22.97 -14.91 -2.56
C GLN A 201 -23.49 -14.37 -1.22
N PRO A 202 -24.82 -14.22 -1.07
CA PRO A 202 -25.41 -13.89 0.23
C PRO A 202 -25.02 -14.92 1.30
N GLY A 203 -24.63 -14.43 2.47
CA GLY A 203 -24.22 -15.27 3.59
C GLY A 203 -23.28 -14.55 4.55
N GLU A 204 -22.85 -15.24 5.59
CA GLU A 204 -22.07 -14.69 6.69
C GLU A 204 -20.80 -13.94 6.22
N ALA A 205 -20.06 -14.49 5.26
CA ALA A 205 -18.85 -13.87 4.75
C ALA A 205 -19.12 -12.50 4.08
N GLN A 206 -20.21 -12.39 3.29
CA GLN A 206 -20.62 -11.13 2.66
C GLN A 206 -21.14 -10.15 3.71
N ASP A 207 -21.92 -10.62 4.68
CA ASP A 207 -22.47 -9.77 5.73
C ASP A 207 -21.36 -9.17 6.60
N MET A 208 -20.39 -9.98 7.00
CA MET A 208 -19.22 -9.52 7.75
C MET A 208 -18.33 -8.57 6.94
N MET A 209 -18.12 -8.84 5.65
CA MET A 209 -17.42 -7.94 4.73
C MET A 209 -18.08 -6.56 4.73
N ARG A 210 -19.41 -6.51 4.54
CA ARG A 210 -20.18 -5.26 4.53
C ARG A 210 -20.13 -4.54 5.89
N ALA A 211 -20.24 -5.29 6.97
CA ALA A 211 -20.19 -4.72 8.32
C ALA A 211 -18.83 -4.02 8.57
N ALA A 212 -17.71 -4.64 8.19
CA ALA A 212 -16.40 -4.02 8.31
C ALA A 212 -16.27 -2.77 7.42
N MET A 213 -16.71 -2.83 6.15
CA MET A 213 -16.76 -1.65 5.27
C MET A 213 -17.53 -0.50 5.90
N GLN A 214 -18.69 -0.77 6.51
CA GLN A 214 -19.50 0.23 7.20
C GLN A 214 -18.82 0.80 8.45
N GLU A 215 -18.02 0.01 9.16
CA GLU A 215 -17.18 0.51 10.25
C GLU A 215 -16.14 1.50 9.75
N VAL A 216 -15.46 1.20 8.63
CA VAL A 216 -14.50 2.11 8.00
C VAL A 216 -15.19 3.40 7.50
N ILE A 217 -16.37 3.30 6.86
CA ILE A 217 -17.13 4.47 6.40
C ILE A 217 -17.47 5.39 7.56
N ARG A 218 -17.98 4.84 8.67
CA ARG A 218 -18.31 5.62 9.87
C ARG A 218 -17.06 6.29 10.46
N LEU A 219 -15.97 5.55 10.57
CA LEU A 219 -14.71 6.07 11.10
C LEU A 219 -14.13 7.17 10.22
N ALA A 220 -14.13 7.00 8.90
CA ALA A 220 -13.68 8.02 7.94
C ALA A 220 -14.43 9.34 8.14
N ASN A 221 -15.76 9.28 8.28
CA ASN A 221 -16.58 10.47 8.51
C ASN A 221 -16.27 11.13 9.87
N LEU A 222 -15.97 10.37 10.91
CA LEU A 222 -15.53 10.90 12.21
C LEU A 222 -14.12 11.55 12.12
N GLU A 223 -13.25 11.05 11.27
CA GLU A 223 -11.92 11.61 10.97
C GLU A 223 -11.98 12.79 9.97
N GLY A 224 -13.18 13.19 9.52
CA GLY A 224 -13.39 14.33 8.63
C GLY A 224 -13.23 14.01 7.14
N VAL A 225 -13.19 12.73 6.76
CA VAL A 225 -13.13 12.28 5.37
C VAL A 225 -14.52 11.79 4.93
N PRO A 226 -15.23 12.52 4.04
CA PRO A 226 -16.64 12.28 3.74
C PRO A 226 -16.83 11.07 2.80
N LEU A 227 -16.73 9.85 3.31
CA LEU A 227 -17.13 8.67 2.55
C LEU A 227 -18.68 8.58 2.53
N PRO A 228 -19.28 8.36 1.34
CA PRO A 228 -20.74 8.15 1.25
C PRO A 228 -21.19 6.96 2.08
N PRO A 229 -22.36 7.03 2.74
CA PRO A 229 -22.85 5.95 3.59
C PRO A 229 -23.19 4.66 2.83
N ASP A 230 -23.40 4.74 1.51
CA ASP A 230 -23.68 3.64 0.60
C ASP A 230 -22.44 3.21 -0.22
N ASN A 231 -21.24 3.61 0.19
CA ASN A 231 -20.03 3.36 -0.58
C ASN A 231 -19.65 1.87 -0.67
N ASP A 232 -19.99 1.08 0.35
CA ASP A 232 -19.89 -0.39 0.34
C ASP A 232 -20.81 -1.01 -0.73
N VAL A 233 -22.06 -0.55 -0.82
CA VAL A 233 -23.03 -1.01 -1.81
C VAL A 233 -22.53 -0.68 -3.22
N ARG A 234 -22.05 0.54 -3.43
CA ARG A 234 -21.47 0.95 -4.73
C ARG A 234 -20.30 0.08 -5.15
N PHE A 235 -19.42 -0.28 -4.20
CA PHE A 235 -18.32 -1.19 -4.48
C PHE A 235 -18.82 -2.60 -4.82
N ILE A 236 -19.73 -3.15 -4.02
CA ILE A 236 -20.25 -4.51 -4.20
C ILE A 236 -21.02 -4.63 -5.52
N ASP A 237 -21.82 -3.65 -5.88
CA ASP A 237 -22.68 -3.71 -7.07
C ASP A 237 -21.94 -3.37 -8.35
N ALA A 238 -20.97 -2.45 -8.33
CA ALA A 238 -20.32 -1.97 -9.54
C ALA A 238 -18.92 -2.54 -9.77
N MET A 239 -18.10 -2.65 -8.72
CA MET A 239 -16.69 -3.05 -8.88
C MET A 239 -16.48 -4.54 -8.67
N MET A 240 -17.05 -5.11 -7.63
CA MET A 240 -16.84 -6.51 -7.29
C MET A 240 -17.25 -7.49 -8.41
N PRO A 241 -18.32 -7.26 -9.20
CA PRO A 241 -18.66 -8.11 -10.35
C PRO A 241 -17.59 -8.14 -11.46
N THR A 242 -16.71 -7.14 -11.54
CA THR A 242 -15.65 -7.08 -12.56
C THR A 242 -14.46 -7.97 -12.24
N PHE A 243 -14.32 -8.44 -10.98
CA PHE A 243 -13.21 -9.28 -10.58
C PHE A 243 -13.39 -10.72 -11.09
N ASN A 244 -12.28 -11.40 -11.39
CA ASN A 244 -12.30 -12.81 -11.69
C ASN A 244 -12.89 -13.60 -10.50
N PRO A 245 -13.97 -14.39 -10.64
CA PRO A 245 -14.58 -15.13 -9.53
C PRO A 245 -13.61 -16.04 -8.77
N GLU A 246 -12.66 -16.67 -9.46
CA GLU A 246 -11.64 -17.55 -8.90
C GLU A 246 -10.42 -16.78 -8.35
N GLY A 247 -10.38 -15.48 -8.59
CA GLY A 247 -9.31 -14.61 -8.08
C GLY A 247 -9.43 -14.40 -6.58
N MET A 248 -8.34 -13.90 -5.99
CA MET A 248 -8.28 -13.65 -4.56
C MET A 248 -7.44 -12.42 -4.24
N PRO A 249 -7.75 -11.68 -3.17
CA PRO A 249 -6.97 -10.54 -2.73
C PRO A 249 -5.66 -10.95 -2.05
N SER A 250 -4.76 -9.97 -1.87
CA SER A 250 -3.40 -10.17 -1.34
C SER A 250 -3.37 -10.85 0.03
N MET A 251 -4.27 -10.50 0.95
CA MET A 251 -4.29 -11.08 2.29
C MET A 251 -4.61 -12.59 2.26
N ARG A 252 -5.55 -13.03 1.41
CA ARG A 252 -5.79 -14.46 1.24
C ARG A 252 -4.58 -15.17 0.63
N GLN A 253 -3.87 -14.52 -0.32
CA GLN A 253 -2.61 -15.06 -0.85
C GLN A 253 -1.55 -15.22 0.26
N ASP A 254 -1.46 -14.26 1.20
CA ASP A 254 -0.55 -14.34 2.33
C ASP A 254 -0.92 -15.50 3.26
N VAL A 255 -2.21 -15.65 3.61
CA VAL A 255 -2.70 -16.77 4.42
C VAL A 255 -2.38 -18.12 3.79
N LEU A 256 -2.72 -18.33 2.51
CA LEU A 256 -2.44 -19.59 1.80
C LEU A 256 -0.94 -19.90 1.70
N ALA A 257 -0.11 -18.89 1.66
CA ALA A 257 1.35 -19.02 1.64
C ALA A 257 1.98 -19.03 3.04
N LYS A 258 1.18 -19.06 4.11
CA LYS A 258 1.62 -19.01 5.51
C LYS A 258 2.57 -17.82 5.77
N ARG A 259 2.27 -16.64 5.19
CA ARG A 259 3.00 -15.40 5.43
C ARG A 259 2.24 -14.52 6.40
N PRO A 260 2.92 -13.68 7.20
CA PRO A 260 2.27 -12.64 8.00
C PRO A 260 1.41 -11.73 7.12
N THR A 261 0.17 -11.51 7.56
CA THR A 261 -0.80 -10.65 6.87
C THR A 261 -0.64 -9.18 7.26
N GLU A 262 -1.43 -8.32 6.63
CA GLU A 262 -1.52 -6.89 6.95
C GLU A 262 -2.73 -6.58 7.88
N VAL A 263 -3.14 -7.52 8.72
CA VAL A 263 -4.30 -7.35 9.63
C VAL A 263 -4.16 -6.16 10.57
N GLU A 264 -2.93 -5.81 10.98
CA GLU A 264 -2.67 -4.62 11.80
C GLU A 264 -2.99 -3.32 11.04
N GLU A 265 -2.67 -3.27 9.73
CA GLU A 265 -2.89 -2.09 8.89
C GLU A 265 -4.37 -1.92 8.48
N PHE A 266 -5.18 -2.94 8.66
CA PHE A 266 -6.61 -2.93 8.37
C PHE A 266 -7.40 -2.93 9.68
N ALA A 267 -7.84 -4.08 10.18
CA ALA A 267 -8.63 -4.16 11.42
C ALA A 267 -7.91 -3.51 12.61
N GLY A 268 -6.59 -3.68 12.74
CA GLY A 268 -5.81 -3.10 13.83
C GLY A 268 -5.94 -1.58 13.88
N VAL A 269 -5.72 -0.91 12.75
CA VAL A 269 -5.83 0.56 12.61
C VAL A 269 -7.26 1.02 12.85
N VAL A 270 -8.27 0.36 12.26
CA VAL A 270 -9.69 0.73 12.44
C VAL A 270 -10.08 0.66 13.91
N ARG A 271 -9.76 -0.44 14.59
CA ARG A 271 -10.01 -0.66 16.02
C ARG A 271 -9.32 0.38 16.89
N GLN A 272 -8.06 0.69 16.61
CA GLN A 272 -7.29 1.67 17.39
C GLN A 272 -7.87 3.09 17.22
N ARG A 273 -8.15 3.52 15.99
CA ARG A 273 -8.67 4.86 15.71
C ARG A 273 -10.09 5.04 16.25
N ALA A 274 -10.96 4.03 16.11
CA ALA A 274 -12.33 4.05 16.58
C ALA A 274 -12.45 4.28 18.09
N LYS A 275 -11.47 3.83 18.90
CA LYS A 275 -11.42 4.06 20.34
C LYS A 275 -11.44 5.54 20.72
N LYS A 276 -10.83 6.43 19.91
CA LYS A 276 -10.83 7.88 20.13
C LYS A 276 -12.23 8.47 20.15
N TYR A 277 -13.16 7.82 19.44
CA TYR A 277 -14.54 8.27 19.25
C TYR A 277 -15.56 7.43 20.05
N GLY A 278 -15.10 6.45 20.82
CA GLY A 278 -16.00 5.49 21.48
C GLY A 278 -16.84 4.66 20.48
N MET A 279 -16.37 4.54 19.23
CA MET A 279 -17.09 3.82 18.17
C MET A 279 -16.82 2.31 18.30
N PRO A 280 -17.86 1.46 18.39
CA PRO A 280 -17.70 0.01 18.40
C PRO A 280 -17.31 -0.50 17.00
N THR A 281 -16.46 -1.55 16.98
CA THR A 281 -15.93 -2.16 15.75
C THR A 281 -16.08 -3.70 15.78
N PRO A 282 -17.29 -4.26 15.97
CA PRO A 282 -17.47 -5.70 16.15
C PRO A 282 -16.99 -6.53 14.94
N ALA A 283 -17.16 -6.04 13.72
CA ALA A 283 -16.69 -6.75 12.52
C ALA A 283 -15.16 -6.76 12.45
N ASN A 284 -14.50 -5.64 12.71
CA ASN A 284 -13.05 -5.57 12.77
C ASN A 284 -12.46 -6.33 13.96
N ASP A 285 -13.15 -6.38 15.11
CA ASP A 285 -12.75 -7.23 16.25
C ASP A 285 -12.77 -8.70 15.87
N PHE A 286 -13.82 -9.15 15.16
CA PHE A 286 -13.90 -10.51 14.62
C PHE A 286 -12.76 -10.82 13.65
N PHE A 287 -12.56 -10.00 12.62
CA PHE A 287 -11.52 -10.23 11.62
C PHE A 287 -10.12 -10.24 12.22
N TYR A 288 -9.85 -9.29 13.12
CA TYR A 288 -8.56 -9.23 13.80
C TYR A 288 -8.27 -10.51 14.57
N THR A 289 -9.24 -10.96 15.38
CA THR A 289 -9.11 -12.18 16.18
C THR A 289 -8.94 -13.41 15.27
N ARG A 290 -9.82 -13.55 14.29
CA ARG A 290 -9.85 -14.72 13.40
C ARG A 290 -8.56 -14.85 12.56
N ILE A 291 -8.07 -13.75 12.01
CA ILE A 291 -6.85 -13.76 11.20
C ILE A 291 -5.62 -14.04 12.08
N ARG A 292 -5.56 -13.51 13.30
CA ARG A 292 -4.49 -13.84 14.26
C ARG A 292 -4.50 -15.31 14.68
N GLU A 293 -5.67 -15.92 14.84
CA GLU A 293 -5.78 -17.37 15.08
C GLU A 293 -5.23 -18.17 13.90
N ILE A 294 -5.53 -17.76 12.66
CA ILE A 294 -5.00 -18.41 11.45
C ILE A 294 -3.47 -18.29 11.42
N GLU A 295 -2.91 -17.10 11.67
CA GLU A 295 -1.46 -16.88 11.70
C GLU A 295 -0.76 -17.70 12.79
N ALA A 296 -1.37 -17.84 13.98
CA ALA A 296 -0.85 -18.65 15.06
C ALA A 296 -0.77 -20.15 14.71
N GLY A 297 -1.53 -20.60 13.72
CA GLY A 297 -1.48 -21.96 13.19
C GLY A 297 -0.37 -22.23 12.16
N TYR A 298 0.43 -21.22 11.76
CA TYR A 298 1.46 -21.41 10.74
C TYR A 298 2.66 -22.23 11.20
N ASP A 299 2.94 -22.21 12.50
CA ASP A 299 4.07 -22.89 13.12
C ASP A 299 3.74 -24.34 13.59
N GLN A 300 2.51 -24.80 13.33
CA GLN A 300 2.04 -26.16 13.62
C GLN A 300 2.04 -27.00 12.33
#